data_aa7ac86274d9cd085ac0b5f76504e8ce
#
_entry.id   aa7ac86274d9cd085ac0b5f76504e8ce
#
_cell.length_a   1.000
_cell.length_b   1.000
_cell.length_c   1.000
_cell.angle_alpha   90.00
_cell.angle_beta   90.00
_cell.angle_gamma   90.00
#
_symmetry.space_group_name_H-M   'P 1'
#
loop_
_entity.id
_entity.type
_entity.pdbx_description
1 polymer ?
#
loop_
_entity_poly.entity_id
_entity_poly.type
_entity_poly.pdbx_seq_one_letter_code
_entity_poly.pdbx_strand_id
1 'polypeptide(L)'
;MTNFFSWFDFLDHLMREAPEVLAVKLAQCVHQLWLVDVVQPQLQHTCEHLVLVSTSVLCAAVRLIQSSVLLDQFVHFLLKTHPLTQLLLQHCDHISDQISMVSLSLVDELLQKPHRDILDILVLSFLQSRSYLSPPAAGQEDRHTETNEDSDDLEDDPFFSDSLLSDSEMLLPSLSSSSSAAPPPSVPGSTADVINSFLCLVPVEVRSAQLLQEGGYESYVHDAHTLVTECQSLSLSWDWPLTLPPSSSSSGELQEFFEGQLLKVLFDRLGRVLEQPYELNLQLTAVLSRLSAFNHPLLHEYLLNPYIHLSHCCRSLFSVLVRLMGESVQRIQQVSSLTDRLLNARRHLLGLEHNTGLEHLTLLRGLIVLEEFCKELAAIAFVKLPLDQQ
;
A
#
# COMPACT_ATOMS: atom_id res chain seq x y z
N MET A 1 8.47 32.04 -2.92
CA MET A 1 7.95 30.79 -3.51
C MET A 1 6.77 31.00 -4.46
N THR A 2 5.82 31.86 -4.16
CA THR A 2 4.64 32.11 -5.01
C THR A 2 4.98 32.43 -6.47
N ASN A 3 6.00 33.25 -6.71
CA ASN A 3 6.40 33.64 -8.09
C ASN A 3 6.97 32.47 -8.92
N PHE A 4 7.66 31.52 -8.29
CA PHE A 4 8.20 30.35 -8.99
C PHE A 4 7.08 29.43 -9.49
N PHE A 5 6.14 29.06 -8.64
CA PHE A 5 5.06 28.16 -9.02
C PHE A 5 4.09 28.78 -10.02
N SER A 6 3.83 30.10 -9.93
CA SER A 6 3.03 30.79 -10.95
C SER A 6 3.73 30.79 -12.32
N TRP A 7 5.05 30.97 -12.34
CA TRP A 7 5.84 30.87 -13.56
C TRP A 7 5.87 29.43 -14.10
N PHE A 8 6.01 28.44 -13.22
CA PHE A 8 6.03 27.03 -13.59
C PHE A 8 4.68 26.58 -14.18
N ASP A 9 3.56 26.96 -13.55
CA ASP A 9 2.21 26.73 -14.05
C ASP A 9 1.98 27.38 -15.42
N PHE A 10 2.46 28.62 -15.60
CA PHE A 10 2.44 29.29 -16.90
C PHE A 10 3.24 28.52 -17.97
N LEU A 11 4.42 28.00 -17.63
CA LEU A 11 5.21 27.18 -18.56
C LEU A 11 4.50 25.88 -18.93
N ASP A 12 3.90 25.20 -17.96
CA ASP A 12 3.12 23.99 -18.20
C ASP A 12 1.95 24.28 -19.16
N HIS A 13 1.23 25.37 -18.89
CA HIS A 13 0.14 25.80 -19.78
C HIS A 13 0.65 26.15 -21.19
N LEU A 14 1.75 26.88 -21.30
CA LEU A 14 2.37 27.19 -22.60
C LEU A 14 2.74 25.92 -23.37
N MET A 15 3.26 24.88 -22.71
CA MET A 15 3.63 23.63 -23.38
C MET A 15 2.39 22.87 -23.88
N ARG A 16 1.23 23.02 -23.24
CA ARG A 16 -0.02 22.39 -23.69
C ARG A 16 -0.60 23.05 -24.94
N GLU A 17 -0.41 24.39 -25.08
CA GLU A 17 -0.95 25.18 -26.18
C GLU A 17 0.02 25.32 -27.36
N ALA A 18 1.33 25.11 -27.13
CA ALA A 18 2.37 25.30 -28.15
C ALA A 18 2.41 24.13 -29.14
N PRO A 19 2.90 24.38 -30.38
CA PRO A 19 3.22 23.29 -31.29
C PRO A 19 4.17 22.26 -30.64
N GLU A 20 3.97 20.98 -30.90
CA GLU A 20 4.68 19.85 -30.29
C GLU A 20 6.21 20.03 -30.28
N VAL A 21 6.80 20.47 -31.41
CA VAL A 21 8.24 20.68 -31.51
C VAL A 21 8.73 21.74 -30.52
N LEU A 22 7.96 22.79 -30.28
CA LEU A 22 8.30 23.84 -29.31
C LEU A 22 8.10 23.36 -27.87
N ALA A 23 7.00 22.67 -27.61
CA ALA A 23 6.72 22.08 -26.30
C ALA A 23 7.84 21.12 -25.86
N VAL A 24 8.29 20.21 -26.75
CA VAL A 24 9.39 19.29 -26.49
C VAL A 24 10.68 20.04 -26.17
N LYS A 25 11.03 21.07 -26.94
CA LYS A 25 12.24 21.86 -26.67
C LYS A 25 12.18 22.60 -25.34
N LEU A 26 11.01 23.20 -25.01
CA LEU A 26 10.83 23.87 -23.72
C LEU A 26 10.95 22.87 -22.56
N ALA A 27 10.33 21.70 -22.66
CA ALA A 27 10.44 20.66 -21.66
C ALA A 27 11.87 20.14 -21.48
N GLN A 28 12.63 19.99 -22.58
CA GLN A 28 14.06 19.67 -22.55
C GLN A 28 14.90 20.78 -21.88
N CYS A 29 14.56 22.05 -22.10
CA CYS A 29 15.20 23.15 -21.39
C CYS A 29 14.94 23.10 -19.89
N VAL A 30 13.69 22.82 -19.46
CA VAL A 30 13.36 22.63 -18.04
C VAL A 30 14.15 21.46 -17.47
N HIS A 31 14.21 20.34 -18.20
CA HIS A 31 14.98 19.18 -17.81
C HIS A 31 16.45 19.54 -17.57
N GLN A 32 17.11 20.15 -18.54
CA GLN A 32 18.55 20.43 -18.44
C GLN A 32 18.84 21.54 -17.43
N LEU A 33 18.22 22.71 -17.59
CA LEU A 33 18.60 23.92 -16.85
C LEU A 33 18.09 23.94 -15.40
N TRP A 34 17.02 23.21 -15.12
CA TRP A 34 16.47 23.19 -13.77
C TRP A 34 16.62 21.82 -13.10
N LEU A 35 16.17 20.71 -13.71
CA LEU A 35 16.21 19.42 -13.06
C LEU A 35 17.66 18.92 -12.90
N VAL A 36 18.46 18.95 -14.00
CA VAL A 36 19.83 18.42 -13.97
C VAL A 36 20.80 19.42 -13.33
N ASP A 37 20.77 20.69 -13.73
CA ASP A 37 21.79 21.67 -13.30
C ASP A 37 21.54 22.22 -11.89
N VAL A 38 20.28 22.23 -11.41
CA VAL A 38 19.91 22.83 -10.12
C VAL A 38 19.41 21.77 -9.13
N VAL A 39 18.38 20.98 -9.48
CA VAL A 39 17.70 20.08 -8.53
C VAL A 39 18.57 18.88 -8.19
N GLN A 40 19.18 18.24 -9.19
CA GLN A 40 19.99 17.06 -8.98
C GLN A 40 21.14 17.26 -7.97
N PRO A 41 21.97 18.29 -8.05
CA PRO A 41 23.00 18.54 -7.04
C PRO A 41 22.45 18.79 -5.63
N GLN A 42 21.25 19.40 -5.55
CA GLN A 42 20.60 19.67 -4.27
C GLN A 42 20.05 18.40 -3.63
N LEU A 43 19.50 17.47 -4.42
CA LEU A 43 19.03 16.18 -3.92
C LEU A 43 20.16 15.28 -3.43
N GLN A 44 21.34 15.39 -4.04
CA GLN A 44 22.55 14.64 -3.69
C GLN A 44 23.40 15.31 -2.60
N HIS A 45 22.95 16.45 -2.09
CA HIS A 45 23.69 17.20 -1.08
C HIS A 45 23.57 16.55 0.30
N THR A 46 24.61 16.74 1.15
CA THR A 46 24.64 16.23 2.51
C THR A 46 23.80 17.05 3.52
N CYS A 47 23.37 18.25 3.14
CA CYS A 47 22.53 19.11 3.97
C CYS A 47 21.07 18.67 3.90
N GLU A 48 20.55 18.07 4.96
CA GLU A 48 19.17 17.59 5.05
C GLU A 48 18.12 18.67 4.73
N HIS A 49 18.35 19.92 5.17
CA HIS A 49 17.43 21.02 4.86
C HIS A 49 17.34 21.30 3.37
N LEU A 50 18.46 21.23 2.67
CA LEU A 50 18.47 21.43 1.21
C LEU A 50 17.76 20.29 0.49
N VAL A 51 18.01 19.05 0.88
CA VAL A 51 17.30 17.86 0.36
C VAL A 51 15.79 17.99 0.60
N LEU A 52 15.40 18.35 1.82
CA LEU A 52 13.98 18.51 2.20
C LEU A 52 13.29 19.59 1.34
N VAL A 53 13.90 20.77 1.20
CA VAL A 53 13.33 21.87 0.43
C VAL A 53 13.25 21.50 -1.06
N SER A 54 14.31 20.91 -1.62
CA SER A 54 14.34 20.51 -3.04
C SER A 54 13.32 19.42 -3.36
N THR A 55 13.17 18.42 -2.50
CA THR A 55 12.15 17.39 -2.64
C THR A 55 10.74 17.97 -2.51
N SER A 56 10.53 18.93 -1.59
CA SER A 56 9.24 19.62 -1.43
C SER A 56 8.87 20.44 -2.67
N VAL A 57 9.86 21.12 -3.27
CA VAL A 57 9.66 21.90 -4.52
C VAL A 57 9.33 20.96 -5.68
N LEU A 58 10.03 19.82 -5.79
CA LEU A 58 9.72 18.80 -6.79
C LEU A 58 8.31 18.23 -6.62
N CYS A 59 7.93 17.89 -5.39
CA CYS A 59 6.59 17.39 -5.08
C CYS A 59 5.51 18.38 -5.53
N ALA A 60 5.67 19.67 -5.19
CA ALA A 60 4.75 20.72 -5.61
C ALA A 60 4.75 20.94 -7.14
N ALA A 61 5.90 20.83 -7.81
CA ALA A 61 6.00 20.93 -9.26
C ALA A 61 5.28 19.74 -9.93
N VAL A 62 5.52 18.50 -9.49
CA VAL A 62 4.82 17.30 -10.00
C VAL A 62 3.31 17.45 -9.85
N ARG A 63 2.82 17.97 -8.71
CA ARG A 63 1.39 18.23 -8.51
C ARG A 63 0.81 19.15 -9.59
N LEU A 64 1.52 20.20 -9.97
CA LEU A 64 1.05 21.20 -10.94
C LEU A 64 1.11 20.72 -12.40
N ILE A 65 1.98 19.77 -12.74
CA ILE A 65 2.17 19.31 -14.12
C ILE A 65 0.89 18.72 -14.70
N GLN A 66 0.46 19.23 -15.84
CA GLN A 66 -0.63 18.73 -16.67
C GLN A 66 -0.18 18.42 -18.12
N SER A 67 0.92 19.01 -18.57
CA SER A 67 1.53 18.73 -19.87
C SER A 67 2.18 17.35 -19.89
N SER A 68 1.78 16.47 -20.81
CA SER A 68 2.39 15.14 -20.99
C SER A 68 3.87 15.23 -21.32
N VAL A 69 4.26 16.21 -22.16
CA VAL A 69 5.65 16.40 -22.58
C VAL A 69 6.55 16.80 -21.41
N LEU A 70 6.05 17.65 -20.51
CA LEU A 70 6.78 18.04 -19.30
C LEU A 70 6.82 16.87 -18.30
N LEU A 71 5.71 16.15 -18.15
CA LEU A 71 5.64 14.95 -17.30
C LEU A 71 6.66 13.90 -17.73
N ASP A 72 6.80 13.64 -19.03
CA ASP A 72 7.81 12.71 -19.57
C ASP A 72 9.23 13.08 -19.14
N GLN A 73 9.57 14.38 -19.10
CA GLN A 73 10.89 14.84 -18.65
C GLN A 73 11.10 14.58 -17.15
N PHE A 74 10.06 14.79 -16.33
CA PHE A 74 10.13 14.51 -14.88
C PHE A 74 10.23 13.02 -14.59
N VAL A 75 9.45 12.19 -15.28
CA VAL A 75 9.53 10.73 -15.16
C VAL A 75 10.91 10.23 -15.61
N HIS A 76 11.42 10.76 -16.73
CA HIS A 76 12.77 10.42 -17.18
C HIS A 76 13.84 10.78 -16.13
N PHE A 77 13.77 11.99 -15.57
CA PHE A 77 14.71 12.47 -14.56
C PHE A 77 14.65 11.64 -13.29
N LEU A 78 13.46 11.44 -12.73
CA LEU A 78 13.26 10.81 -11.41
C LEU A 78 13.37 9.28 -11.46
N LEU A 79 12.89 8.64 -12.54
CA LEU A 79 12.68 7.18 -12.56
C LEU A 79 13.51 6.43 -13.60
N LYS A 80 13.99 7.10 -14.67
CA LYS A 80 14.84 6.46 -15.70
C LYS A 80 16.32 6.73 -15.50
N THR A 81 16.67 7.65 -14.61
CA THR A 81 18.06 7.94 -14.24
C THR A 81 18.40 7.14 -12.98
N HIS A 82 18.97 5.96 -13.15
CA HIS A 82 19.19 4.97 -12.08
C HIS A 82 19.72 5.54 -10.75
N PRO A 83 20.73 6.43 -10.71
CA PRO A 83 21.22 6.97 -9.44
C PRO A 83 20.16 7.79 -8.68
N LEU A 84 19.32 8.54 -9.41
CA LEU A 84 18.28 9.39 -8.79
C LEU A 84 17.09 8.58 -8.30
N THR A 85 16.67 7.56 -9.06
CA THR A 85 15.61 6.65 -8.64
C THR A 85 15.98 5.96 -7.33
N GLN A 86 17.19 5.42 -7.25
CA GLN A 86 17.69 4.78 -6.04
C GLN A 86 17.76 5.77 -4.87
N LEU A 87 18.25 6.98 -5.10
CA LEU A 87 18.32 8.03 -4.08
C LEU A 87 16.94 8.42 -3.56
N LEU A 88 15.96 8.65 -4.45
CA LEU A 88 14.57 8.95 -4.07
C LEU A 88 13.99 7.86 -3.18
N LEU A 89 14.17 6.61 -3.56
CA LEU A 89 13.64 5.47 -2.80
C LEU A 89 14.38 5.26 -1.47
N GLN A 90 15.68 5.58 -1.40
CA GLN A 90 16.42 5.62 -0.13
C GLN A 90 15.92 6.76 0.77
N HIS A 91 15.58 7.92 0.21
CA HIS A 91 15.00 9.02 0.97
C HIS A 91 13.63 8.68 1.55
N CYS A 92 12.86 7.77 0.95
CA CYS A 92 11.62 7.28 1.54
C CYS A 92 11.85 6.50 2.86
N ASP A 93 13.07 6.02 3.11
CA ASP A 93 13.48 5.38 4.37
C ASP A 93 14.64 6.13 5.03
N HIS A 94 14.64 7.44 4.98
CA HIS A 94 15.67 8.28 5.58
C HIS A 94 15.53 8.33 7.11
N ILE A 95 16.64 8.58 7.81
CA ILE A 95 16.65 8.74 9.26
C ILE A 95 15.82 9.95 9.72
N SER A 96 15.73 10.98 8.90
CA SER A 96 14.84 12.13 9.10
C SER A 96 13.44 11.79 8.61
N ASP A 97 12.46 11.73 9.52
CA ASP A 97 11.06 11.47 9.19
C ASP A 97 10.48 12.52 8.24
N GLN A 98 10.96 13.77 8.30
CA GLN A 98 10.52 14.84 7.38
C GLN A 98 10.95 14.57 5.94
N ILE A 99 12.18 14.10 5.72
CA ILE A 99 12.67 13.72 4.39
C ILE A 99 11.89 12.51 3.89
N SER A 100 11.68 11.49 4.74
CA SER A 100 10.89 10.31 4.39
C SER A 100 9.46 10.68 4.01
N MET A 101 8.82 11.54 4.79
CA MET A 101 7.45 11.98 4.54
C MET A 101 7.32 12.72 3.20
N VAL A 102 8.19 13.70 2.92
CA VAL A 102 8.13 14.44 1.65
C VAL A 102 8.51 13.58 0.45
N SER A 103 9.39 12.60 0.62
CA SER A 103 9.75 11.65 -0.45
C SER A 103 8.62 10.68 -0.75
N LEU A 104 7.92 10.18 0.27
CA LEU A 104 6.69 9.39 0.09
C LEU A 104 5.57 10.22 -0.55
N SER A 105 5.45 11.50 -0.18
CA SER A 105 4.49 12.42 -0.82
C SER A 105 4.82 12.62 -2.31
N LEU A 106 6.10 12.73 -2.67
CA LEU A 106 6.53 12.82 -4.07
C LEU A 106 6.17 11.53 -4.84
N VAL A 107 6.36 10.36 -4.23
CA VAL A 107 5.94 9.07 -4.84
C VAL A 107 4.41 9.04 -5.02
N ASP A 108 3.64 9.48 -4.03
CA ASP A 108 2.18 9.54 -4.13
C ASP A 108 1.71 10.48 -5.24
N GLU A 109 2.30 11.67 -5.38
CA GLU A 109 2.01 12.61 -6.47
C GLU A 109 2.37 12.03 -7.85
N LEU A 110 3.47 11.28 -7.97
CA LEU A 110 3.83 10.58 -9.20
C LEU A 110 2.78 9.52 -9.57
N LEU A 111 2.32 8.73 -8.59
CA LEU A 111 1.28 7.70 -8.80
C LEU A 111 -0.07 8.29 -9.24
N GLN A 112 -0.30 9.58 -9.04
CA GLN A 112 -1.49 10.30 -9.51
C GLN A 112 -1.36 10.84 -10.93
N LYS A 113 -0.24 10.62 -11.60
CA LYS A 113 0.01 11.10 -12.97
C LYS A 113 -0.32 10.05 -14.02
N PRO A 114 -0.91 10.43 -15.16
CA PRO A 114 -1.28 9.51 -16.24
C PRO A 114 -0.05 9.08 -17.06
N HIS A 115 0.92 8.43 -16.42
CA HIS A 115 2.14 7.95 -17.06
C HIS A 115 2.44 6.50 -16.64
N ARG A 116 2.27 5.57 -17.56
CA ARG A 116 2.40 4.13 -17.35
C ARG A 116 3.74 3.71 -16.73
N ASP A 117 4.85 4.28 -17.22
CA ASP A 117 6.20 3.90 -16.81
C ASP A 117 6.43 4.07 -15.29
N ILE A 118 5.64 4.92 -14.61
CA ILE A 118 5.76 5.13 -13.17
C ILE A 118 5.52 3.81 -12.43
N LEU A 119 4.39 3.14 -12.69
CA LEU A 119 4.07 1.86 -12.05
C LEU A 119 4.95 0.73 -12.58
N ASP A 120 5.25 0.71 -13.87
CA ASP A 120 6.09 -0.31 -14.48
C ASP A 120 7.49 -0.31 -13.85
N ILE A 121 8.12 0.86 -13.69
CA ILE A 121 9.48 0.99 -13.13
C ILE A 121 9.49 0.75 -11.62
N LEU A 122 8.51 1.30 -10.89
CA LEU A 122 8.53 1.26 -9.43
C LEU A 122 8.08 -0.08 -8.85
N VAL A 123 7.18 -0.82 -9.54
CA VAL A 123 6.54 -2.00 -8.96
C VAL A 123 6.39 -3.16 -9.95
N LEU A 124 5.72 -2.96 -11.09
CA LEU A 124 5.23 -4.07 -11.91
C LEU A 124 6.35 -4.92 -12.51
N SER A 125 7.47 -4.30 -12.91
CA SER A 125 8.63 -5.02 -13.48
C SER A 125 9.20 -6.07 -12.52
N PHE A 126 9.10 -5.86 -11.22
CA PHE A 126 9.58 -6.79 -10.20
C PHE A 126 8.60 -7.94 -9.91
N LEU A 127 7.30 -7.71 -10.12
CA LEU A 127 6.26 -8.71 -9.85
C LEU A 127 5.96 -9.63 -11.04
N GLN A 128 6.40 -9.27 -12.25
CA GLN A 128 6.07 -10.01 -13.50
C GLN A 128 6.45 -11.48 -13.49
N SER A 129 7.59 -11.84 -12.89
CA SER A 129 8.05 -13.23 -12.82
C SER A 129 7.19 -14.11 -11.92
N ARG A 130 6.46 -13.52 -10.97
CA ARG A 130 5.70 -14.22 -9.93
C ARG A 130 6.53 -15.28 -9.17
N SER A 131 7.85 -15.10 -9.09
CA SER A 131 8.76 -15.99 -8.38
C SER A 131 8.59 -15.95 -6.84
N TYR A 132 7.72 -15.07 -6.34
CA TYR A 132 7.27 -15.06 -4.96
C TYR A 132 6.29 -16.16 -4.61
N LEU A 133 5.76 -16.91 -5.59
CA LEU A 133 4.83 -18.01 -5.34
C LEU A 133 5.57 -19.31 -5.04
N SER A 134 5.06 -20.08 -4.09
CA SER A 134 5.51 -21.46 -3.89
C SER A 134 5.22 -22.30 -5.12
N PRO A 135 6.14 -23.16 -5.57
CA PRO A 135 5.84 -24.09 -6.64
C PRO A 135 4.64 -24.96 -6.23
N PRO A 136 3.73 -25.30 -7.18
CA PRO A 136 2.64 -26.21 -6.88
C PRO A 136 3.24 -27.54 -6.40
N ALA A 137 2.72 -28.08 -5.27
CA ALA A 137 3.12 -29.36 -4.78
C ALA A 137 2.98 -30.40 -5.91
N ALA A 138 4.09 -30.94 -6.38
CA ALA A 138 4.10 -31.98 -7.41
C ALA A 138 3.18 -33.11 -6.92
N GLY A 139 2.15 -33.43 -7.73
CA GLY A 139 1.04 -34.31 -7.38
C GLY A 139 1.50 -35.54 -6.61
N GLN A 140 0.98 -35.71 -5.42
CA GLN A 140 0.91 -37.01 -4.79
C GLN A 140 -0.15 -37.83 -5.56
N GLU A 141 0.30 -38.56 -6.59
CA GLU A 141 -0.45 -39.72 -7.04
C GLU A 141 -0.61 -40.68 -5.85
N ASP A 142 -1.86 -41.05 -5.60
CA ASP A 142 -2.26 -42.07 -4.65
C ASP A 142 -1.35 -43.30 -4.73
N ARG A 143 -0.51 -43.49 -3.72
CA ARG A 143 0.03 -44.80 -3.36
C ARG A 143 -0.38 -45.09 -1.94
N HIS A 144 -1.51 -45.81 -1.80
CA HIS A 144 -1.77 -46.62 -0.64
C HIS A 144 -0.59 -47.61 -0.45
N THR A 145 0.15 -47.41 0.61
CA THR A 145 0.91 -48.50 1.24
C THR A 145 1.01 -48.17 2.73
N GLU A 146 0.30 -48.99 3.49
CA GLU A 146 0.43 -49.11 4.95
C GLU A 146 1.88 -49.44 5.32
N THR A 147 2.46 -48.74 6.26
CA THR A 147 3.26 -49.31 7.35
C THR A 147 3.65 -48.24 8.37
N ASN A 148 3.49 -48.63 9.60
CA ASN A 148 3.71 -48.08 10.92
C ASN A 148 5.01 -47.32 11.21
N GLU A 149 4.82 -46.42 12.20
CA GLU A 149 5.69 -46.09 13.36
C GLU A 149 6.93 -45.23 13.12
N ASP A 150 6.96 -44.09 13.62
CA ASP A 150 7.57 -43.48 14.79
C ASP A 150 7.75 -41.94 14.64
N SER A 151 7.17 -41.27 15.64
CA SER A 151 7.57 -40.05 16.38
C SER A 151 8.59 -39.11 15.76
N ASP A 152 8.30 -37.81 15.65
CA ASP A 152 8.65 -36.77 16.62
C ASP A 152 8.48 -35.37 16.01
N ASP A 153 7.91 -34.50 16.83
CA ASP A 153 8.08 -33.06 16.89
C ASP A 153 7.80 -32.21 15.60
N LEU A 154 6.53 -31.95 15.35
CA LEU A 154 6.10 -30.71 14.75
C LEU A 154 5.44 -29.86 15.84
N GLU A 155 6.13 -28.82 16.28
CA GLU A 155 5.60 -27.80 17.15
C GLU A 155 4.34 -27.23 16.49
N ASP A 156 3.18 -27.47 17.12
CA ASP A 156 1.90 -26.87 16.80
C ASP A 156 2.07 -25.34 16.89
N ASP A 157 1.97 -24.67 15.76
CA ASP A 157 1.89 -23.22 15.70
C ASP A 157 0.54 -22.80 16.33
N PRO A 158 0.52 -22.16 17.52
CA PRO A 158 -0.71 -21.87 18.26
C PRO A 158 -1.62 -20.85 17.58
N PHE A 159 -1.25 -20.36 16.41
CA PHE A 159 -1.99 -19.32 15.68
C PHE A 159 -3.10 -19.85 14.76
N PHE A 160 -3.12 -21.13 14.43
CA PHE A 160 -4.10 -21.74 13.53
C PHE A 160 -5.03 -22.77 14.22
N SER A 161 -5.22 -22.69 15.53
CA SER A 161 -6.22 -23.53 16.16
C SER A 161 -7.64 -23.00 15.90
N ASP A 162 -8.49 -23.91 15.46
CA ASP A 162 -9.88 -23.77 14.98
C ASP A 162 -10.88 -23.09 15.94
N SER A 163 -10.42 -22.58 17.09
CA SER A 163 -11.29 -22.02 18.13
C SER A 163 -11.61 -20.51 17.97
N LEU A 164 -11.04 -19.82 16.96
CA LEU A 164 -11.32 -18.41 16.73
C LEU A 164 -12.46 -18.12 15.74
N LEU A 165 -13.02 -19.17 15.12
CA LEU A 165 -14.10 -19.03 14.11
C LEU A 165 -15.51 -19.14 14.69
N SER A 166 -15.66 -19.39 16.00
CA SER A 166 -16.96 -19.73 16.60
C SER A 166 -17.81 -18.55 17.07
N ASP A 167 -17.28 -17.30 17.17
CA ASP A 167 -18.02 -16.18 17.76
C ASP A 167 -18.09 -14.89 16.90
N SER A 168 -17.86 -14.97 15.59
CA SER A 168 -18.00 -13.83 14.68
C SER A 168 -19.22 -13.88 13.75
N GLU A 169 -20.37 -14.35 14.25
CA GLU A 169 -21.65 -13.95 13.66
C GLU A 169 -21.98 -12.54 14.15
N MET A 170 -21.62 -11.55 13.38
CA MET A 170 -22.27 -10.22 13.27
C MET A 170 -21.30 -9.13 12.84
N LEU A 171 -21.15 -8.88 11.56
CA LEU A 171 -20.70 -7.56 11.06
C LEU A 171 -20.92 -7.41 9.53
N LEU A 172 -22.07 -7.86 9.01
CA LEU A 172 -22.54 -7.41 7.70
C LEU A 172 -23.94 -6.82 7.87
N PRO A 173 -24.24 -5.62 7.33
CA PRO A 173 -25.62 -5.14 7.28
C PRO A 173 -26.41 -6.07 6.36
N SER A 174 -27.41 -6.71 6.94
CA SER A 174 -28.37 -7.57 6.26
C SER A 174 -29.12 -6.78 5.19
N LEU A 175 -28.85 -7.01 3.94
CA LEU A 175 -29.84 -6.79 2.91
C LEU A 175 -30.89 -7.90 3.05
N SER A 176 -32.03 -7.51 3.62
CA SER A 176 -33.16 -8.38 3.88
C SER A 176 -33.72 -8.98 2.61
N SER A 177 -33.60 -10.30 2.45
CA SER A 177 -34.63 -11.08 1.78
C SER A 177 -34.67 -12.48 2.42
N SER A 178 -35.84 -12.79 2.92
CA SER A 178 -36.24 -13.98 3.59
C SER A 178 -36.13 -15.24 2.71
N SER A 179 -35.31 -16.20 3.12
CA SER A 179 -35.66 -17.63 2.98
C SER A 179 -34.67 -18.49 3.78
N SER A 180 -35.24 -19.37 4.61
CA SER A 180 -34.55 -20.31 5.48
C SER A 180 -33.91 -21.42 4.66
N ALA A 181 -32.61 -21.36 4.48
CA ALA A 181 -31.75 -22.51 4.18
C ALA A 181 -30.38 -22.21 4.72
N ALA A 182 -29.75 -23.16 5.42
CA ALA A 182 -28.37 -23.03 5.92
C ALA A 182 -27.44 -22.67 4.75
N PRO A 183 -26.52 -21.68 4.92
CA PRO A 183 -25.58 -21.33 3.86
C PRO A 183 -24.68 -22.54 3.54
N PRO A 184 -24.42 -22.82 2.26
CA PRO A 184 -23.42 -23.81 1.88
C PRO A 184 -22.04 -23.37 2.39
N PRO A 185 -21.11 -24.31 2.70
CA PRO A 185 -19.76 -23.96 3.11
C PRO A 185 -19.13 -23.08 2.01
N SER A 186 -18.73 -21.85 2.36
CA SER A 186 -18.09 -20.90 1.45
C SER A 186 -16.80 -21.51 0.89
N VAL A 187 -16.65 -21.48 -0.42
CA VAL A 187 -15.40 -21.87 -1.07
C VAL A 187 -14.33 -20.89 -0.61
N PRO A 188 -13.17 -21.33 -0.07
CA PRO A 188 -12.09 -20.43 0.34
C PRO A 188 -11.69 -19.51 -0.84
N GLY A 189 -11.79 -18.17 -0.65
CA GLY A 189 -11.45 -17.19 -1.67
C GLY A 189 -12.63 -16.38 -2.20
N SER A 190 -13.82 -16.46 -1.58
CA SER A 190 -14.92 -15.55 -1.91
C SER A 190 -14.55 -14.09 -1.57
N THR A 191 -15.22 -13.14 -2.23
CA THR A 191 -15.04 -11.69 -1.94
C THR A 191 -15.26 -11.37 -0.47
N ALA A 192 -16.25 -12.00 0.17
CA ALA A 192 -16.54 -11.83 1.58
C ALA A 192 -15.38 -12.33 2.47
N ASP A 193 -14.75 -13.45 2.11
CA ASP A 193 -13.62 -14.01 2.86
C ASP A 193 -12.39 -13.08 2.80
N VAL A 194 -12.11 -12.48 1.63
CA VAL A 194 -11.02 -11.49 1.47
C VAL A 194 -11.26 -10.28 2.36
N ILE A 195 -12.47 -9.70 2.35
CA ILE A 195 -12.85 -8.55 3.17
C ILE A 195 -12.70 -8.88 4.66
N ASN A 196 -13.28 -10.01 5.08
CA ASN A 196 -13.23 -10.46 6.46
C ASN A 196 -11.79 -10.73 6.91
N SER A 197 -10.92 -11.26 6.05
CA SER A 197 -9.50 -11.47 6.35
C SER A 197 -8.81 -10.18 6.79
N PHE A 198 -9.05 -9.05 6.12
CA PHE A 198 -8.49 -7.76 6.54
C PHE A 198 -9.13 -7.21 7.83
N LEU A 199 -10.47 -7.29 7.95
CA LEU A 199 -11.18 -6.76 9.11
C LEU A 199 -10.87 -7.55 10.39
N CYS A 200 -10.68 -8.87 10.28
CA CYS A 200 -10.36 -9.75 11.41
C CYS A 200 -8.93 -9.64 11.90
N LEU A 201 -8.00 -9.07 11.11
CA LEU A 201 -6.62 -8.85 11.55
C LEU A 201 -6.52 -7.95 12.79
N VAL A 202 -7.40 -6.94 12.90
CA VAL A 202 -7.34 -5.97 13.99
C VAL A 202 -7.79 -6.62 15.30
N PRO A 203 -6.97 -6.58 16.38
CA PRO A 203 -7.37 -7.11 17.69
C PRO A 203 -8.67 -6.47 18.18
N VAL A 204 -9.53 -7.25 18.82
CA VAL A 204 -10.86 -6.80 19.27
C VAL A 204 -10.75 -5.59 20.21
N GLU A 205 -9.72 -5.56 21.05
CA GLU A 205 -9.45 -4.50 22.02
C GLU A 205 -9.12 -3.15 21.35
N VAL A 206 -8.63 -3.20 20.10
CA VAL A 206 -8.25 -2.00 19.32
C VAL A 206 -9.41 -1.48 18.49
N ARG A 207 -10.36 -2.36 18.11
CA ARG A 207 -11.48 -2.00 17.22
C ARG A 207 -12.30 -0.86 17.80
N SER A 208 -12.55 0.14 16.97
CA SER A 208 -13.44 1.24 17.35
C SER A 208 -14.90 0.81 17.37
N ALA A 209 -15.66 1.32 18.34
CA ALA A 209 -17.12 1.11 18.43
C ALA A 209 -17.87 1.66 17.19
N GLN A 210 -17.23 2.46 16.36
CA GLN A 210 -17.82 3.03 15.14
C GLN A 210 -18.18 1.98 14.08
N LEU A 211 -17.50 0.80 14.08
CA LEU A 211 -17.91 -0.32 13.22
C LEU A 211 -19.30 -0.87 13.59
N LEU A 212 -19.75 -0.61 14.82
CA LEU A 212 -21.07 -1.04 15.35
C LEU A 212 -22.17 -0.01 15.11
N GLN A 213 -21.85 1.19 14.63
CA GLN A 213 -22.83 2.21 14.28
C GLN A 213 -23.22 2.09 12.81
N GLU A 214 -24.51 2.04 12.52
CA GLU A 214 -25.06 2.08 11.17
C GLU A 214 -24.46 3.27 10.40
N GLY A 215 -23.87 3.00 9.21
CA GLY A 215 -23.24 4.00 8.34
C GLY A 215 -21.73 4.16 8.48
N GLY A 216 -21.06 3.59 9.49
CA GLY A 216 -19.62 3.80 9.72
C GLY A 216 -18.71 3.22 8.62
N TYR A 217 -19.05 2.06 8.05
CA TYR A 217 -18.26 1.41 7.00
C TYR A 217 -18.58 1.93 5.58
N GLU A 218 -19.76 2.49 5.37
CA GLU A 218 -20.17 3.05 4.07
C GLU A 218 -19.25 4.19 3.61
N SER A 219 -18.72 4.99 4.53
CA SER A 219 -17.76 6.05 4.19
C SER A 219 -16.47 5.49 3.59
N TYR A 220 -15.93 4.38 4.15
CA TYR A 220 -14.74 3.71 3.59
C TYR A 220 -15.01 3.16 2.20
N VAL A 221 -16.18 2.57 1.96
CA VAL A 221 -16.58 2.07 0.64
C VAL A 221 -16.72 3.23 -0.36
N HIS A 222 -17.29 4.35 0.05
CA HIS A 222 -17.40 5.55 -0.79
C HIS A 222 -16.03 6.10 -1.17
N ASP A 223 -15.12 6.25 -0.21
CA ASP A 223 -13.76 6.74 -0.44
C ASP A 223 -12.95 5.77 -1.31
N ALA A 224 -13.09 4.47 -1.05
CA ALA A 224 -12.48 3.43 -1.88
C ALA A 224 -13.00 3.46 -3.32
N HIS A 225 -14.30 3.69 -3.50
CA HIS A 225 -14.90 3.86 -4.84
C HIS A 225 -14.29 5.04 -5.59
N THR A 226 -14.13 6.17 -4.91
CA THR A 226 -13.49 7.36 -5.47
C THR A 226 -12.05 7.06 -5.88
N LEU A 227 -11.25 6.50 -4.98
CA LEU A 227 -9.84 6.17 -5.22
C LEU A 227 -9.66 5.16 -6.36
N VAL A 228 -10.46 4.09 -6.38
CA VAL A 228 -10.42 3.07 -7.45
C VAL A 228 -10.81 3.69 -8.79
N THR A 229 -11.85 4.54 -8.82
CA THR A 229 -12.29 5.22 -10.06
C THR A 229 -11.21 6.17 -10.59
N GLU A 230 -10.54 6.91 -9.72
CA GLU A 230 -9.39 7.75 -10.09
C GLU A 230 -8.27 6.91 -10.70
N CYS A 231 -7.85 5.84 -10.05
CA CYS A 231 -6.81 4.95 -10.55
C CYS A 231 -7.19 4.27 -11.87
N GLN A 232 -8.45 3.89 -12.04
CA GLN A 232 -8.97 3.35 -13.30
C GLN A 232 -8.94 4.38 -14.43
N SER A 233 -9.37 5.62 -14.16
CA SER A 233 -9.36 6.68 -15.16
C SER A 233 -7.94 7.03 -15.62
N LEU A 234 -6.96 7.03 -14.72
CA LEU A 234 -5.56 7.25 -15.06
C LEU A 234 -4.99 6.15 -15.97
N SER A 235 -5.36 4.89 -15.70
CA SER A 235 -4.79 3.70 -16.36
C SER A 235 -5.62 3.18 -17.54
N LEU A 236 -6.72 3.83 -17.89
CA LEU A 236 -7.67 3.34 -18.90
C LEU A 236 -7.02 3.05 -20.28
N SER A 237 -6.00 3.84 -20.65
CA SER A 237 -5.30 3.72 -21.94
C SER A 237 -4.04 2.85 -21.88
N TRP A 238 -3.75 2.18 -20.78
CA TRP A 238 -2.45 1.51 -20.60
C TRP A 238 -2.44 0.04 -21.06
N ASP A 239 -3.54 -0.47 -21.60
CA ASP A 239 -3.68 -1.84 -22.15
C ASP A 239 -3.10 -2.93 -21.23
N TRP A 240 -3.48 -2.87 -19.94
CA TRP A 240 -3.05 -3.85 -18.98
C TRP A 240 -3.64 -5.23 -19.22
N PRO A 241 -2.89 -6.32 -18.92
CA PRO A 241 -3.42 -7.66 -19.04
C PRO A 241 -4.62 -7.85 -18.10
N LEU A 242 -5.66 -8.53 -18.58
CA LEU A 242 -6.84 -8.86 -17.77
C LEU A 242 -6.59 -10.07 -16.85
N THR A 243 -5.60 -10.89 -17.19
CA THR A 243 -5.27 -12.13 -16.48
C THR A 243 -3.82 -12.11 -15.98
N LEU A 244 -3.57 -12.84 -14.91
CA LEU A 244 -2.22 -13.02 -14.38
C LEU A 244 -1.33 -13.73 -15.40
N PRO A 245 -0.07 -13.30 -15.58
CA PRO A 245 0.90 -14.03 -16.38
C PRO A 245 1.17 -15.39 -15.74
N PRO A 246 1.53 -16.42 -16.55
CA PRO A 246 1.91 -17.71 -15.99
C PRO A 246 3.11 -17.54 -15.04
N SER A 247 3.10 -18.25 -13.91
CA SER A 247 4.26 -18.29 -13.03
C SER A 247 5.41 -18.95 -13.77
N SER A 248 6.56 -18.28 -13.85
CA SER A 248 7.74 -18.85 -14.49
C SER A 248 8.34 -19.94 -13.60
N SER A 249 7.89 -21.16 -13.80
CA SER A 249 8.57 -22.36 -13.27
C SER A 249 9.79 -22.68 -14.14
N SER A 250 10.73 -21.75 -14.29
CA SER A 250 11.99 -22.04 -14.98
C SER A 250 12.86 -22.91 -14.06
N SER A 251 13.00 -24.15 -14.45
CA SER A 251 13.99 -25.12 -13.97
C SER A 251 15.40 -24.62 -14.31
N GLY A 252 15.97 -23.76 -13.50
CA GLY A 252 17.33 -23.28 -13.69
C GLY A 252 17.62 -22.04 -12.89
N GLU A 253 18.38 -22.18 -11.83
CA GLU A 253 18.84 -21.19 -10.87
C GLU A 253 17.72 -20.59 -10.00
N LEU A 254 17.81 -20.88 -8.71
CA LEU A 254 17.02 -20.24 -7.64
C LEU A 254 17.38 -18.76 -7.58
N GLN A 255 16.82 -17.97 -8.50
CA GLN A 255 16.95 -16.52 -8.43
C GLN A 255 16.06 -16.06 -7.27
N GLU A 256 16.68 -15.58 -6.21
CA GLU A 256 15.99 -15.05 -5.05
C GLU A 256 15.02 -13.93 -5.49
N PHE A 257 13.76 -14.01 -5.09
CA PHE A 257 12.77 -13.00 -5.43
C PHE A 257 13.11 -11.67 -4.77
N PHE A 258 13.07 -10.62 -5.55
CA PHE A 258 13.20 -9.24 -5.07
C PHE A 258 11.93 -8.43 -5.42
N GLU A 259 11.23 -7.95 -4.41
CA GLU A 259 9.95 -7.23 -4.52
C GLU A 259 10.06 -5.82 -5.12
N GLY A 260 11.28 -5.37 -5.39
CA GLY A 260 11.56 -4.00 -5.82
C GLY A 260 11.81 -3.07 -4.64
N GLN A 261 12.62 -2.04 -4.88
CA GLN A 261 13.07 -1.13 -3.83
C GLN A 261 11.90 -0.37 -3.19
N LEU A 262 10.88 0.04 -3.97
CA LEU A 262 9.73 0.77 -3.42
C LEU A 262 8.94 -0.11 -2.44
N LEU A 263 8.48 -1.28 -2.87
CA LEU A 263 7.71 -2.18 -1.99
C LEU A 263 8.52 -2.60 -0.77
N LYS A 264 9.83 -2.84 -0.94
CA LYS A 264 10.73 -3.12 0.17
C LYS A 264 10.68 -2.02 1.22
N VAL A 265 10.86 -0.78 0.81
CA VAL A 265 10.83 0.38 1.72
C VAL A 265 9.47 0.54 2.38
N LEU A 266 8.38 0.42 1.60
CA LEU A 266 7.02 0.55 2.12
C LEU A 266 6.71 -0.55 3.17
N PHE A 267 7.11 -1.80 2.93
CA PHE A 267 6.88 -2.90 3.87
C PHE A 267 7.78 -2.80 5.11
N ASP A 268 9.02 -2.38 4.95
CA ASP A 268 9.94 -2.15 6.08
C ASP A 268 9.44 -0.99 6.97
N ARG A 269 8.90 0.08 6.37
CA ARG A 269 8.27 1.19 7.10
C ARG A 269 6.96 0.75 7.78
N LEU A 270 6.14 -0.04 7.09
CA LEU A 270 4.90 -0.57 7.65
C LEU A 270 5.18 -1.43 8.89
N GLY A 271 6.23 -2.24 8.87
CA GLY A 271 6.67 -3.02 10.02
C GLY A 271 7.04 -2.17 11.26
N ARG A 272 7.27 -0.86 11.09
CA ARG A 272 7.62 0.08 12.17
C ARG A 272 6.49 1.07 12.50
N VAL A 273 5.29 0.87 12.00
CA VAL A 273 4.15 1.80 12.14
C VAL A 273 3.82 2.13 13.61
N LEU A 274 4.12 1.24 14.54
CA LEU A 274 3.91 1.43 15.97
C LEU A 274 4.97 2.32 16.65
N GLU A 275 6.03 2.69 15.93
CA GLU A 275 7.20 3.44 16.43
C GLU A 275 7.43 4.76 15.68
N GLN A 276 6.70 4.99 14.60
CA GLN A 276 6.85 6.15 13.71
C GLN A 276 5.86 7.27 14.03
N PRO A 277 6.15 8.52 13.59
CA PRO A 277 5.21 9.62 13.67
C PRO A 277 3.90 9.33 12.93
N TYR A 278 2.80 9.84 13.46
CA TYR A 278 1.46 9.65 12.92
C TYR A 278 1.33 10.11 11.46
N GLU A 279 1.86 11.28 11.15
CA GLU A 279 1.81 11.89 9.81
C GLU A 279 2.57 11.05 8.78
N LEU A 280 3.70 10.45 9.18
CA LEU A 280 4.46 9.54 8.33
C LEU A 280 3.68 8.26 8.06
N ASN A 281 3.01 7.72 9.08
CA ASN A 281 2.15 6.54 8.92
C ASN A 281 0.98 6.81 7.98
N LEU A 282 0.35 7.98 8.05
CA LEU A 282 -0.73 8.36 7.12
C LEU A 282 -0.22 8.44 5.67
N GLN A 283 0.95 9.05 5.44
CA GLN A 283 1.50 9.13 4.10
C GLN A 283 1.90 7.76 3.56
N LEU A 284 2.45 6.88 4.41
CA LEU A 284 2.79 5.51 4.08
C LEU A 284 1.56 4.70 3.64
N THR A 285 0.50 4.73 4.45
CA THR A 285 -0.74 4.00 4.15
C THR A 285 -1.44 4.57 2.91
N ALA A 286 -1.42 5.87 2.68
CA ALA A 286 -1.96 6.49 1.48
C ALA A 286 -1.28 5.96 0.19
N VAL A 287 0.06 5.83 0.17
CA VAL A 287 0.79 5.25 -0.96
C VAL A 287 0.39 3.78 -1.19
N LEU A 288 0.32 2.98 -0.10
CA LEU A 288 -0.06 1.56 -0.19
C LEU A 288 -1.52 1.37 -0.65
N SER A 289 -2.44 2.20 -0.16
CA SER A 289 -3.85 2.19 -0.59
C SER A 289 -3.98 2.54 -2.07
N ARG A 290 -3.26 3.56 -2.54
CA ARG A 290 -3.25 3.93 -3.96
C ARG A 290 -2.70 2.82 -4.84
N LEU A 291 -1.58 2.19 -4.47
CA LEU A 291 -1.05 1.03 -5.18
C LEU A 291 -2.06 -0.13 -5.22
N SER A 292 -2.76 -0.36 -4.11
CA SER A 292 -3.80 -1.39 -4.01
C SER A 292 -5.03 -1.08 -4.84
N ALA A 293 -5.33 0.21 -5.08
CA ALA A 293 -6.49 0.66 -5.84
C ALA A 293 -6.34 0.50 -7.36
N PHE A 294 -5.11 0.49 -7.89
CA PHE A 294 -4.89 0.25 -9.33
C PHE A 294 -5.40 -1.11 -9.78
N ASN A 295 -6.08 -1.14 -10.93
CA ASN A 295 -6.74 -2.33 -11.46
C ASN A 295 -5.80 -3.21 -12.30
N HIS A 296 -4.64 -3.57 -11.75
CA HIS A 296 -3.67 -4.48 -12.37
C HIS A 296 -3.67 -5.84 -11.65
N PRO A 297 -3.75 -6.99 -12.36
CA PRO A 297 -3.84 -8.33 -11.74
C PRO A 297 -2.72 -8.64 -10.76
N LEU A 298 -1.46 -8.27 -11.07
CA LEU A 298 -0.32 -8.50 -10.18
C LEU A 298 -0.41 -7.70 -8.89
N LEU A 299 -0.88 -6.44 -8.95
CA LEU A 299 -1.08 -5.62 -7.75
C LEU A 299 -2.19 -6.19 -6.88
N HIS A 300 -3.28 -6.65 -7.51
CA HIS A 300 -4.36 -7.31 -6.80
C HIS A 300 -3.87 -8.57 -6.09
N GLU A 301 -3.15 -9.46 -6.79
CA GLU A 301 -2.60 -10.68 -6.22
C GLU A 301 -1.63 -10.39 -5.07
N TYR A 302 -0.70 -9.46 -5.26
CA TYR A 302 0.39 -9.25 -4.31
C TYR A 302 0.00 -8.40 -3.08
N LEU A 303 -0.94 -7.47 -3.26
CA LEU A 303 -1.33 -6.52 -2.21
C LEU A 303 -2.67 -6.87 -1.53
N LEU A 304 -3.63 -7.46 -2.26
CA LEU A 304 -4.98 -7.66 -1.75
C LEU A 304 -5.39 -9.13 -1.57
N ASN A 305 -4.59 -10.11 -2.03
CA ASN A 305 -4.95 -11.52 -1.85
C ASN A 305 -4.37 -12.07 -0.55
N PRO A 306 -5.21 -12.38 0.47
CA PRO A 306 -4.76 -12.96 1.73
C PRO A 306 -4.35 -14.44 1.60
N TYR A 307 -4.80 -15.14 0.55
CA TYR A 307 -4.60 -16.56 0.31
C TYR A 307 -3.42 -16.89 -0.60
N ILE A 308 -2.53 -15.91 -0.83
CA ILE A 308 -1.36 -16.11 -1.67
C ILE A 308 -0.38 -17.08 -1.00
N HIS A 309 -0.03 -18.16 -1.70
CA HIS A 309 0.99 -19.11 -1.24
C HIS A 309 2.39 -18.58 -1.56
N LEU A 310 3.02 -17.97 -0.58
CA LEU A 310 4.35 -17.37 -0.74
C LEU A 310 5.46 -18.41 -0.62
N SER A 311 6.50 -18.25 -1.43
CA SER A 311 7.77 -18.96 -1.27
C SER A 311 8.45 -18.56 0.03
N HIS A 312 9.35 -19.43 0.51
CA HIS A 312 10.16 -19.14 1.69
C HIS A 312 10.88 -17.81 1.53
N CYS A 313 10.92 -17.01 2.59
CA CYS A 313 11.50 -15.66 2.63
C CYS A 313 10.78 -14.58 1.80
N CYS A 314 9.70 -14.90 1.09
CA CYS A 314 8.86 -13.90 0.42
C CYS A 314 7.80 -13.36 1.38
N ARG A 315 7.37 -12.13 1.10
CA ARG A 315 6.30 -11.46 1.85
C ARG A 315 5.32 -10.79 0.89
N SER A 316 4.09 -10.59 1.33
CA SER A 316 3.05 -9.78 0.69
C SER A 316 2.58 -8.72 1.67
N LEU A 317 1.75 -7.76 1.21
CA LEU A 317 1.17 -6.78 2.12
C LEU A 317 0.40 -7.46 3.26
N PHE A 318 -0.39 -8.48 2.96
CA PHE A 318 -1.17 -9.19 3.96
C PHE A 318 -0.27 -9.90 4.99
N SER A 319 0.79 -10.59 4.56
CA SER A 319 1.71 -11.27 5.49
C SER A 319 2.47 -10.30 6.40
N VAL A 320 2.81 -9.11 5.90
CA VAL A 320 3.40 -8.04 6.74
C VAL A 320 2.42 -7.56 7.79
N LEU A 321 1.15 -7.38 7.43
CA LEU A 321 0.09 -6.98 8.37
C LEU A 321 -0.15 -8.06 9.44
N VAL A 322 -0.20 -9.34 9.06
CA VAL A 322 -0.35 -10.46 10.01
C VAL A 322 0.76 -10.42 11.07
N ARG A 323 2.02 -10.33 10.64
CA ARG A 323 3.16 -10.24 11.56
C ARG A 323 3.06 -9.04 12.48
N LEU A 324 2.72 -7.88 11.92
CA LEU A 324 2.60 -6.63 12.66
C LEU A 324 1.47 -6.67 13.71
N MET A 325 0.36 -7.32 13.38
CA MET A 325 -0.73 -7.53 14.34
C MET A 325 -0.32 -8.47 15.47
N GLY A 326 0.44 -9.52 15.18
CA GLY A 326 1.04 -10.38 16.21
C GLY A 326 1.94 -9.61 17.18
N GLU A 327 2.80 -8.73 16.67
CA GLU A 327 3.62 -7.83 17.49
C GLU A 327 2.76 -6.85 18.31
N SER A 328 1.68 -6.32 17.71
CA SER A 328 0.80 -5.37 18.38
C SER A 328 0.10 -5.99 19.58
N VAL A 329 -0.35 -7.24 19.50
CA VAL A 329 -0.97 -7.97 20.61
C VAL A 329 -0.05 -8.07 21.82
N GLN A 330 1.24 -8.33 21.59
CA GLN A 330 2.23 -8.38 22.68
C GLN A 330 2.44 -7.00 23.34
N ARG A 331 2.43 -5.93 22.55
CA ARG A 331 2.63 -4.56 23.06
C ARG A 331 1.40 -4.02 23.80
N ILE A 332 0.19 -4.31 23.34
CA ILE A 332 -1.05 -3.85 23.99
C ILE A 332 -1.27 -4.49 25.36
N GLN A 333 -0.79 -5.71 25.59
CA GLN A 333 -0.83 -6.38 26.91
C GLN A 333 -0.10 -5.60 28.01
N GLN A 334 0.86 -4.75 27.63
CA GLN A 334 1.63 -3.92 28.55
C GLN A 334 0.93 -2.58 28.85
N VAL A 335 -0.16 -2.25 28.15
CA VAL A 335 -0.86 -0.97 28.29
C VAL A 335 -2.09 -1.15 29.17
N SER A 336 -2.07 -0.56 30.36
CA SER A 336 -3.23 -0.53 31.27
C SER A 336 -4.35 0.33 30.66
N SER A 337 -5.62 -0.09 30.81
CA SER A 337 -6.80 0.66 30.33
C SER A 337 -6.72 1.06 28.85
N LEU A 338 -6.33 0.10 27.98
CA LEU A 338 -6.08 0.33 26.55
C LEU A 338 -7.27 1.05 25.86
N THR A 339 -8.50 0.62 26.11
CA THR A 339 -9.70 1.16 25.48
C THR A 339 -9.89 2.65 25.78
N ASP A 340 -9.72 3.06 27.04
CA ASP A 340 -9.85 4.48 27.43
C ASP A 340 -8.72 5.33 26.82
N ARG A 341 -7.51 4.78 26.79
CA ARG A 341 -6.35 5.47 26.18
C ARG A 341 -6.50 5.60 24.67
N LEU A 342 -7.00 4.59 23.98
CA LEU A 342 -7.31 4.67 22.54
C LEU A 342 -8.41 5.70 22.27
N LEU A 343 -9.47 5.73 23.09
CA LEU A 343 -10.55 6.72 22.96
C LEU A 343 -9.98 8.14 23.13
N ASN A 344 -9.15 8.37 24.13
CA ASN A 344 -8.50 9.67 24.37
C ASN A 344 -7.53 10.03 23.23
N ALA A 345 -6.78 9.06 22.69
CA ALA A 345 -5.90 9.29 21.53
C ALA A 345 -6.72 9.69 20.28
N ARG A 346 -7.87 9.05 20.03
CA ARG A 346 -8.78 9.44 18.94
C ARG A 346 -9.37 10.84 19.15
N ARG A 347 -9.81 11.19 20.36
CA ARG A 347 -10.29 12.54 20.68
C ARG A 347 -9.22 13.60 20.48
N HIS A 348 -7.98 13.27 20.84
CA HIS A 348 -6.83 14.16 20.61
C HIS A 348 -6.58 14.38 19.12
N LEU A 349 -6.67 13.34 18.28
CA LEU A 349 -6.53 13.46 16.82
C LEU A 349 -7.63 14.31 16.19
N LEU A 350 -8.82 14.32 16.78
CA LEU A 350 -9.95 15.17 16.38
C LEU A 350 -9.88 16.61 16.94
N GLY A 351 -8.83 16.94 17.70
CA GLY A 351 -8.67 18.26 18.31
C GLY A 351 -9.62 18.55 19.46
N LEU A 352 -10.28 17.53 20.02
CA LEU A 352 -11.29 17.67 21.07
C LEU A 352 -10.67 17.73 22.49
N GLU A 353 -9.44 17.30 22.65
CA GLU A 353 -8.72 17.31 23.94
C GLU A 353 -7.31 17.88 23.78
N HIS A 354 -6.87 18.67 24.78
CA HIS A 354 -5.51 19.19 24.84
C HIS A 354 -4.59 18.15 25.49
N ASN A 355 -3.36 18.09 24.96
CA ASN A 355 -2.32 17.12 25.33
C ASN A 355 -2.02 17.13 26.85
N THR A 356 -2.48 16.15 27.57
CA THR A 356 -2.11 15.88 28.94
C THR A 356 -1.34 14.55 29.01
N GLY A 357 -0.04 14.57 28.64
CA GLY A 357 0.91 13.50 28.98
C GLY A 357 0.46 12.06 28.71
N LEU A 358 -0.14 11.79 27.54
CA LEU A 358 -0.55 10.43 27.18
C LEU A 358 0.70 9.57 26.99
N GLU A 359 0.96 8.68 27.96
CA GLU A 359 1.95 7.63 27.79
C GLU A 359 1.58 6.74 26.60
N HIS A 360 2.58 6.25 25.88
CA HIS A 360 2.42 5.37 24.69
C HIS A 360 1.68 6.01 23.51
N LEU A 361 1.66 7.33 23.38
CA LEU A 361 0.91 8.03 22.32
C LEU A 361 1.27 7.57 20.90
N THR A 362 2.56 7.33 20.63
CA THR A 362 3.03 6.84 19.32
C THR A 362 2.45 5.46 19.02
N LEU A 363 2.48 4.53 19.97
CA LEU A 363 1.89 3.21 19.85
C LEU A 363 0.37 3.29 19.60
N LEU A 364 -0.35 4.10 20.41
CA LEU A 364 -1.80 4.24 20.28
C LEU A 364 -2.19 4.83 18.91
N ARG A 365 -1.47 5.83 18.44
CA ARG A 365 -1.68 6.41 17.10
C ARG A 365 -1.38 5.42 16.00
N GLY A 366 -0.29 4.62 16.14
CA GLY A 366 0.03 3.55 15.22
C GLY A 366 -1.06 2.49 15.13
N LEU A 367 -1.62 2.07 16.27
CA LEU A 367 -2.76 1.13 16.33
C LEU A 367 -4.02 1.69 15.65
N ILE A 368 -4.32 2.99 15.84
CA ILE A 368 -5.43 3.66 15.16
C ILE A 368 -5.22 3.65 13.65
N VAL A 369 -4.02 4.01 13.18
CA VAL A 369 -3.71 3.99 11.73
C VAL A 369 -3.85 2.58 11.16
N LEU A 370 -3.39 1.54 11.87
CA LEU A 370 -3.53 0.15 11.42
C LEU A 370 -4.98 -0.28 11.29
N GLU A 371 -5.82 0.07 12.27
CA GLU A 371 -7.26 -0.22 12.20
C GLU A 371 -7.88 0.45 10.97
N GLU A 372 -7.63 1.74 10.79
CA GLU A 372 -8.17 2.50 9.66
C GLU A 372 -7.65 1.95 8.31
N PHE A 373 -6.37 1.61 8.24
CA PHE A 373 -5.77 1.04 7.03
C PHE A 373 -6.35 -0.34 6.67
N CYS A 374 -6.58 -1.22 7.64
CA CYS A 374 -7.24 -2.51 7.37
C CYS A 374 -8.67 -2.35 6.86
N LYS A 375 -9.44 -1.39 7.39
CA LYS A 375 -10.77 -1.04 6.89
C LYS A 375 -10.73 -0.50 5.46
N GLU A 376 -9.77 0.36 5.16
CA GLU A 376 -9.55 0.92 3.83
C GLU A 376 -9.19 -0.16 2.82
N LEU A 377 -8.25 -1.06 3.14
CA LEU A 377 -7.91 -2.19 2.27
C LEU A 377 -9.08 -3.15 2.03
N ALA A 378 -9.87 -3.43 3.07
CA ALA A 378 -11.09 -4.23 2.95
C ALA A 378 -12.11 -3.56 2.02
N ALA A 379 -12.27 -2.22 2.11
CA ALA A 379 -13.16 -1.46 1.24
C ALA A 379 -12.65 -1.42 -0.21
N ILE A 380 -11.35 -1.25 -0.44
CA ILE A 380 -10.73 -1.32 -1.77
C ILE A 380 -10.94 -2.71 -2.38
N ALA A 381 -10.74 -3.78 -1.60
CA ALA A 381 -11.01 -5.14 -2.06
C ALA A 381 -12.48 -5.34 -2.42
N PHE A 382 -13.41 -4.83 -1.60
CA PHE A 382 -14.84 -4.89 -1.87
C PHE A 382 -15.22 -4.21 -3.20
N VAL A 383 -14.69 -3.03 -3.46
CA VAL A 383 -14.98 -2.27 -4.69
C VAL A 383 -14.40 -2.93 -5.94
N LYS A 384 -13.23 -3.57 -5.83
CA LYS A 384 -12.50 -4.16 -6.96
C LYS A 384 -12.94 -5.58 -7.31
N LEU A 385 -13.35 -6.36 -6.31
CA LEU A 385 -13.80 -7.73 -6.53
C LEU A 385 -15.23 -7.70 -7.05
N PRO A 386 -15.54 -8.40 -8.17
CA PRO A 386 -16.94 -8.56 -8.58
C PRO A 386 -17.67 -9.29 -7.45
N LEU A 387 -18.80 -8.73 -7.03
CA LEU A 387 -19.76 -9.48 -6.21
C LEU A 387 -20.07 -10.74 -6.99
N ASP A 388 -19.73 -11.91 -6.45
CA ASP A 388 -20.12 -13.19 -7.04
C ASP A 388 -21.60 -13.10 -7.35
N GLN A 389 -21.92 -13.12 -8.63
CA GLN A 389 -23.31 -13.03 -9.09
C GLN A 389 -24.05 -14.19 -8.45
N GLN A 390 -24.98 -13.84 -7.57
CA GLN A 390 -25.97 -14.75 -6.99
C GLN A 390 -26.85 -15.33 -8.09
#